data_217f55e33db0e8366e34953f0b28d689
#
_entry.id   217f55e33db0e8366e34953f0b28d689
#
_cell.length_a   1.000
_cell.length_b   1.000
_cell.length_c   1.000
_cell.angle_alpha   90.00
_cell.angle_beta   90.00
_cell.angle_gamma   90.00
#
_symmetry.space_group_name_H-M   'P 1'
#
loop_
_entity.id
_entity.type
_entity.pdbx_description
1 polymer ?
#
loop_
_entity_poly.entity_id
_entity_poly.type
_entity_poly.pdbx_seq_one_letter_code
_entity_poly.pdbx_strand_id
1 'polypeptide(L)'
;MVGDNEDTDDDNDGWTDDLEIELGYDPLDSNQYPVDTDEDGIDNNIDDDDDGDGFKDTLEDSCGSDSLESDSIPADFDDDGICDVLDVDDDNDGAADTVDAFPFNAIEYSDLDEDGIGDNSDDDDDGDGWTDYQESKCFSNPQDSNSLPSDSDNDGICDEMESTESSGLPGLGLISTVCMITIAAFARRK
;
A
#
# COMPACT_ATOMS: atom_id res chain seq x y z
N MET A 1 3.80 -51.59 -30.51
CA MET A 1 4.10 -50.55 -31.49
C MET A 1 2.92 -50.52 -32.42
N VAL A 2 2.15 -49.49 -32.38
CA VAL A 2 1.20 -49.10 -33.42
C VAL A 2 2.05 -48.57 -34.57
N GLY A 3 1.69 -48.71 -35.80
CA GLY A 3 2.52 -48.22 -36.93
C GLY A 3 2.23 -46.74 -37.14
N ASP A 4 3.20 -45.98 -37.64
CA ASP A 4 3.20 -44.52 -37.83
C ASP A 4 1.93 -43.90 -38.49
N ASN A 5 1.11 -44.72 -39.16
CA ASN A 5 -0.18 -44.27 -39.77
C ASN A 5 -1.41 -44.60 -38.88
N GLU A 6 -1.23 -45.23 -37.72
CA GLU A 6 -2.29 -45.59 -36.77
C GLU A 6 -1.99 -45.08 -35.36
N ASP A 7 -0.77 -44.56 -35.13
CA ASP A 7 -0.38 -43.83 -33.93
C ASP A 7 -0.77 -42.38 -34.09
N THR A 8 -1.14 -41.73 -33.06
CA THR A 8 -1.53 -40.31 -33.02
C THR A 8 -0.55 -39.46 -32.23
N ASP A 9 0.56 -40.07 -31.79
CA ASP A 9 1.67 -39.48 -31.06
C ASP A 9 2.90 -40.37 -31.39
N ASP A 10 3.48 -40.12 -32.60
CA ASP A 10 4.46 -40.99 -33.22
C ASP A 10 5.81 -41.07 -32.48
N ASP A 11 6.17 -40.04 -31.72
CA ASP A 11 7.40 -40.00 -30.92
C ASP A 11 7.19 -40.20 -29.41
N ASN A 12 5.93 -40.23 -28.97
CA ASN A 12 5.48 -40.51 -27.60
C ASN A 12 5.95 -39.46 -26.57
N ASP A 13 5.91 -38.21 -26.93
CA ASP A 13 6.24 -37.07 -26.04
C ASP A 13 5.02 -36.52 -25.27
N GLY A 14 3.81 -36.92 -25.67
CA GLY A 14 2.54 -36.58 -25.03
C GLY A 14 1.68 -35.66 -25.85
N TRP A 15 2.21 -35.08 -26.93
CA TRP A 15 1.47 -34.26 -27.88
C TRP A 15 1.03 -35.10 -29.10
N THR A 16 0.00 -34.72 -29.78
CA THR A 16 -0.47 -35.46 -30.95
C THR A 16 0.16 -34.92 -32.20
N ASP A 17 0.49 -35.81 -33.17
CA ASP A 17 1.06 -35.43 -34.47
C ASP A 17 0.31 -34.30 -35.17
N ASP A 18 -1.04 -34.34 -35.14
CA ASP A 18 -1.88 -33.35 -35.79
C ASP A 18 -1.70 -31.95 -35.15
N LEU A 19 -1.58 -31.89 -33.81
CA LEU A 19 -1.38 -30.65 -33.08
C LEU A 19 0.04 -30.11 -33.26
N GLU A 20 1.04 -30.98 -33.23
CA GLU A 20 2.43 -30.59 -33.45
C GLU A 20 2.63 -30.01 -34.85
N ILE A 21 2.03 -30.66 -35.86
CA ILE A 21 2.04 -30.13 -37.27
C ILE A 21 1.34 -28.78 -37.34
N GLU A 22 0.21 -28.57 -36.64
CA GLU A 22 -0.52 -27.30 -36.60
C GLU A 22 0.31 -26.19 -35.98
N LEU A 23 1.02 -26.48 -34.91
CA LEU A 23 1.87 -25.55 -34.15
C LEU A 23 3.27 -25.40 -34.79
N GLY A 24 3.65 -26.31 -35.73
CA GLY A 24 4.89 -26.23 -36.50
C GLY A 24 6.08 -26.97 -35.89
N TYR A 25 5.79 -27.93 -35.01
CA TYR A 25 6.75 -28.87 -34.42
C TYR A 25 6.92 -30.13 -35.29
N ASP A 26 7.94 -30.95 -35.04
CA ASP A 26 8.21 -32.19 -35.80
C ASP A 26 7.64 -33.38 -35.00
N PRO A 27 6.54 -34.02 -35.43
CA PRO A 27 5.88 -35.10 -34.73
C PRO A 27 6.69 -36.42 -34.63
N LEU A 28 7.94 -36.39 -35.06
CA LEU A 28 8.88 -37.53 -34.98
C LEU A 28 10.09 -37.23 -34.11
N ASP A 29 10.17 -36.04 -33.50
CA ASP A 29 11.30 -35.63 -32.67
C ASP A 29 10.86 -35.21 -31.27
N SER A 30 10.78 -36.12 -30.34
CA SER A 30 10.40 -35.94 -28.92
C SER A 30 11.23 -34.93 -28.11
N ASN A 31 12.10 -34.16 -28.78
CA ASN A 31 12.77 -32.99 -28.19
C ASN A 31 12.27 -31.67 -28.79
N GLN A 32 11.31 -31.71 -29.70
CA GLN A 32 10.66 -30.56 -30.33
C GLN A 32 9.15 -30.64 -30.06
N TYR A 33 8.72 -30.22 -28.92
CA TYR A 33 7.32 -30.25 -28.48
C TYR A 33 6.83 -28.87 -28.05
N PRO A 34 5.51 -28.64 -28.09
CA PRO A 34 4.89 -27.44 -27.54
C PRO A 34 5.28 -27.20 -26.07
N VAL A 35 5.54 -25.95 -25.71
CA VAL A 35 5.73 -25.56 -24.32
C VAL A 35 4.35 -25.28 -23.70
N ASP A 36 4.04 -25.92 -22.60
CA ASP A 36 2.79 -25.86 -21.87
C ASP A 36 3.17 -25.75 -20.39
N THR A 37 3.06 -24.54 -19.84
CA THR A 37 3.63 -24.22 -18.54
C THR A 37 2.71 -24.68 -17.40
N ASP A 38 1.39 -24.58 -17.60
CA ASP A 38 0.37 -24.93 -16.62
C ASP A 38 -0.19 -26.36 -16.78
N GLU A 39 0.25 -27.05 -17.86
CA GLU A 39 -0.15 -28.42 -18.19
C GLU A 39 -1.66 -28.57 -18.52
N ASP A 40 -2.29 -27.53 -19.09
CA ASP A 40 -3.70 -27.57 -19.48
C ASP A 40 -3.94 -28.16 -20.87
N GLY A 41 -2.88 -28.34 -21.68
CA GLY A 41 -2.89 -28.93 -23.01
C GLY A 41 -2.93 -27.89 -24.12
N ILE A 42 -2.67 -26.61 -23.82
CA ILE A 42 -2.52 -25.52 -24.78
C ILE A 42 -1.04 -25.08 -24.79
N ASP A 43 -0.48 -24.85 -25.99
CA ASP A 43 0.89 -24.34 -26.12
C ASP A 43 0.94 -22.87 -25.75
N ASN A 44 1.94 -22.43 -24.99
CA ASN A 44 2.13 -21.04 -24.54
C ASN A 44 2.07 -20.01 -25.69
N ASN A 45 2.37 -20.38 -26.94
CA ASN A 45 2.25 -19.43 -28.06
C ASN A 45 0.81 -19.10 -28.45
N ILE A 46 -0.15 -19.87 -27.98
CA ILE A 46 -1.58 -19.71 -28.29
C ILE A 46 -2.46 -19.68 -27.03
N ASP A 47 -1.85 -19.87 -25.86
CA ASP A 47 -2.51 -19.63 -24.59
C ASP A 47 -2.67 -18.14 -24.32
N ASP A 48 -3.61 -17.77 -23.54
CA ASP A 48 -3.82 -16.39 -23.06
C ASP A 48 -3.39 -16.24 -21.59
N ASP A 49 -3.04 -17.36 -20.90
CA ASP A 49 -2.77 -17.47 -19.45
C ASP A 49 -1.80 -18.64 -19.24
N ASP A 50 -0.54 -18.43 -19.61
CA ASP A 50 0.51 -19.44 -19.77
C ASP A 50 0.80 -20.26 -18.50
N ASP A 51 0.59 -19.70 -17.31
CA ASP A 51 0.88 -20.39 -16.03
C ASP A 51 -0.38 -20.78 -15.25
N GLY A 52 -1.57 -20.47 -15.78
CA GLY A 52 -2.86 -20.91 -15.27
C GLY A 52 -3.25 -20.30 -13.91
N ASP A 53 -2.69 -19.12 -13.56
CA ASP A 53 -2.98 -18.46 -12.28
C ASP A 53 -4.29 -17.64 -12.30
N GLY A 54 -4.82 -17.39 -13.50
CA GLY A 54 -6.08 -16.67 -13.75
C GLY A 54 -5.88 -15.23 -14.22
N PHE A 55 -4.65 -14.75 -14.28
CA PHE A 55 -4.29 -13.52 -14.97
C PHE A 55 -3.84 -13.83 -16.39
N LYS A 56 -4.03 -12.89 -17.29
CA LYS A 56 -3.61 -13.10 -18.68
C LYS A 56 -2.20 -12.57 -18.90
N ASP A 57 -1.39 -13.25 -19.74
CA ASP A 57 -0.05 -12.82 -20.09
C ASP A 57 0.04 -11.35 -20.46
N THR A 58 -0.92 -10.85 -21.26
CA THR A 58 -0.95 -9.45 -21.67
C THR A 58 -1.20 -8.46 -20.54
N LEU A 59 -1.90 -8.89 -19.49
CA LEU A 59 -2.10 -8.10 -18.28
C LEU A 59 -0.83 -8.14 -17.45
N GLU A 60 -0.28 -9.31 -17.25
CA GLU A 60 0.95 -9.51 -16.50
C GLU A 60 2.13 -8.75 -17.09
N ASP A 61 2.34 -8.84 -18.41
CA ASP A 61 3.31 -8.02 -19.15
C ASP A 61 3.13 -6.52 -18.91
N SER A 62 1.88 -6.06 -18.81
CA SER A 62 1.56 -4.64 -18.58
C SER A 62 1.78 -4.21 -17.14
N CYS A 63 1.56 -5.12 -16.20
CA CYS A 63 1.69 -4.92 -14.75
C CYS A 63 3.08 -5.28 -14.21
N GLY A 64 3.91 -5.98 -15.01
CA GLY A 64 5.29 -6.32 -14.68
C GLY A 64 5.43 -7.59 -13.84
N SER A 65 4.41 -8.47 -13.83
CA SER A 65 4.51 -9.85 -13.35
C SER A 65 5.05 -10.78 -14.44
N ASP A 66 5.33 -12.02 -14.11
CA ASP A 66 5.91 -13.04 -15.00
C ASP A 66 4.83 -14.06 -15.37
N SER A 67 4.39 -14.05 -16.63
CA SER A 67 3.32 -14.91 -17.16
C SER A 67 3.68 -16.39 -17.26
N LEU A 68 4.84 -16.79 -16.76
CA LEU A 68 5.29 -18.19 -16.71
C LEU A 68 5.44 -18.71 -15.26
N GLU A 69 5.17 -17.87 -14.26
CA GLU A 69 5.33 -18.20 -12.85
C GLU A 69 4.05 -17.87 -12.06
N SER A 70 3.20 -18.85 -11.82
CA SER A 70 1.89 -18.71 -11.14
C SER A 70 1.90 -18.15 -9.71
N ASP A 71 3.07 -17.95 -9.13
CA ASP A 71 3.26 -17.24 -7.87
C ASP A 71 3.56 -15.72 -8.09
N SER A 72 3.70 -15.28 -9.35
CA SER A 72 4.07 -13.92 -9.75
C SER A 72 2.87 -13.10 -10.19
N ILE A 73 1.90 -12.93 -9.31
CA ILE A 73 0.65 -12.22 -9.59
C ILE A 73 0.87 -10.70 -9.68
N PRO A 74 0.11 -9.97 -10.54
CA PRO A 74 0.10 -8.52 -10.56
C PRO A 74 -0.23 -7.91 -9.19
N ALA A 75 0.52 -6.88 -8.78
CA ALA A 75 0.19 -6.14 -7.56
C ALA A 75 -1.07 -5.28 -7.81
N ASP A 76 -2.02 -5.34 -6.89
CA ASP A 76 -3.30 -4.62 -6.90
C ASP A 76 -3.64 -4.37 -5.42
N PHE A 77 -3.30 -3.16 -4.94
CA PHE A 77 -3.30 -2.87 -3.51
C PHE A 77 -4.71 -2.77 -2.92
N ASP A 78 -5.65 -2.23 -3.69
CA ASP A 78 -7.03 -2.02 -3.25
C ASP A 78 -8.02 -3.09 -3.73
N ASP A 79 -7.53 -4.08 -4.49
CA ASP A 79 -8.30 -5.19 -5.05
C ASP A 79 -9.44 -4.74 -6.01
N ASP A 80 -9.25 -3.62 -6.74
CA ASP A 80 -10.28 -3.12 -7.68
C ASP A 80 -10.21 -3.78 -9.07
N GLY A 81 -9.12 -4.52 -9.35
CA GLY A 81 -8.87 -5.26 -10.60
C GLY A 81 -8.04 -4.47 -11.62
N ILE A 82 -7.46 -3.36 -11.21
CA ILE A 82 -6.44 -2.62 -11.95
C ILE A 82 -5.14 -2.74 -11.12
N CYS A 83 -4.04 -3.18 -11.75
CA CYS A 83 -2.80 -3.29 -11.00
C CYS A 83 -2.17 -1.92 -10.73
N ASP A 84 -1.43 -1.78 -9.63
CA ASP A 84 -0.80 -0.54 -9.15
C ASP A 84 -0.04 0.23 -10.26
N VAL A 85 0.59 -0.47 -11.21
CA VAL A 85 1.33 0.16 -12.31
C VAL A 85 0.42 0.88 -13.32
N LEU A 86 -0.82 0.45 -13.43
CA LEU A 86 -1.82 0.97 -14.38
C LEU A 86 -2.91 1.79 -13.69
N ASP A 87 -2.99 1.69 -12.38
CA ASP A 87 -3.92 2.48 -11.60
C ASP A 87 -3.45 3.94 -11.50
N VAL A 88 -4.29 4.79 -11.10
CA VAL A 88 -4.07 6.23 -10.90
C VAL A 88 -4.28 6.62 -9.45
N ASP A 89 -4.90 5.72 -8.66
CA ASP A 89 -5.31 5.93 -7.27
C ASP A 89 -5.22 4.55 -6.58
N ASP A 90 -3.98 4.12 -6.27
CA ASP A 90 -3.62 2.75 -5.87
C ASP A 90 -4.35 2.25 -4.59
N ASP A 91 -4.88 3.14 -3.76
CA ASP A 91 -5.59 2.78 -2.53
C ASP A 91 -7.07 3.20 -2.51
N ASN A 92 -7.55 3.80 -3.63
CA ASN A 92 -8.94 4.22 -3.84
C ASN A 92 -9.49 5.18 -2.76
N ASP A 93 -8.64 6.06 -2.21
CA ASP A 93 -9.07 7.08 -1.25
C ASP A 93 -9.65 8.34 -1.92
N GLY A 94 -9.41 8.51 -3.22
CA GLY A 94 -9.89 9.60 -4.06
C GLY A 94 -8.83 10.65 -4.38
N ALA A 95 -7.60 10.51 -3.89
CA ALA A 95 -6.44 11.25 -4.34
C ALA A 95 -5.68 10.39 -5.37
N ALA A 96 -5.14 11.01 -6.41
CA ALA A 96 -4.32 10.24 -7.36
C ALA A 96 -2.88 10.16 -6.85
N ASP A 97 -2.18 9.03 -7.09
CA ASP A 97 -0.81 8.76 -6.64
C ASP A 97 0.18 9.90 -6.87
N THR A 98 -0.01 10.62 -7.98
CA THR A 98 0.89 11.75 -8.34
C THR A 98 0.76 12.97 -7.43
N VAL A 99 -0.28 13.03 -6.62
CA VAL A 99 -0.59 14.13 -5.69
C VAL A 99 -0.86 13.63 -4.28
N ASP A 100 -0.86 12.33 -4.09
CA ASP A 100 -0.99 11.65 -2.83
C ASP A 100 0.38 11.52 -2.15
N ALA A 101 0.46 11.89 -0.87
CA ALA A 101 1.65 11.69 -0.06
C ALA A 101 1.79 10.21 0.39
N PHE A 102 0.70 9.46 0.37
CA PHE A 102 0.62 8.09 0.87
C PHE A 102 -0.14 7.14 -0.07
N PRO A 103 0.30 6.90 -1.32
CA PRO A 103 -0.45 6.20 -2.37
C PRO A 103 -0.91 4.77 -2.06
N PHE A 104 -0.49 4.20 -0.94
CA PHE A 104 -0.86 2.87 -0.46
C PHE A 104 -1.49 2.93 0.93
N ASN A 105 -2.20 4.01 1.27
CA ASN A 105 -2.83 4.16 2.58
C ASN A 105 -4.15 4.93 2.51
N ALA A 106 -5.22 4.27 2.17
CA ALA A 106 -6.59 4.79 1.95
C ALA A 106 -7.21 5.63 3.11
N ILE A 107 -6.44 6.04 4.09
CA ILE A 107 -6.88 6.93 5.17
C ILE A 107 -6.05 8.21 5.26
N GLU A 108 -4.99 8.34 4.48
CA GLU A 108 -4.08 9.49 4.47
C GLU A 108 -3.76 9.83 3.02
N TYR A 109 -3.89 11.08 2.63
CA TYR A 109 -3.51 11.55 1.29
C TYR A 109 -2.67 12.84 1.31
N SER A 110 -2.57 13.48 2.47
CA SER A 110 -1.87 14.75 2.65
C SER A 110 -0.87 14.65 3.79
N ASP A 111 0.26 15.32 3.64
CA ASP A 111 1.33 15.49 4.63
C ASP A 111 1.86 16.91 4.42
N LEU A 112 1.28 17.84 5.18
CA LEU A 112 1.44 19.27 4.91
C LEU A 112 2.81 19.80 5.31
N ASP A 113 3.41 19.25 6.38
CA ASP A 113 4.74 19.64 6.87
C ASP A 113 5.86 18.71 6.40
N GLU A 114 5.51 17.62 5.68
CA GLU A 114 6.43 16.64 5.11
C GLU A 114 7.24 15.85 6.17
N ASP A 115 6.65 15.59 7.35
CA ASP A 115 7.32 14.84 8.42
C ASP A 115 7.13 13.32 8.31
N GLY A 116 6.22 12.85 7.44
CA GLY A 116 5.91 11.45 7.15
C GLY A 116 4.74 10.91 7.97
N ILE A 117 4.01 11.76 8.67
CA ILE A 117 2.73 11.48 9.31
C ILE A 117 1.66 12.19 8.47
N GLY A 118 0.58 11.51 8.12
CA GLY A 118 -0.49 12.15 7.34
C GLY A 118 -1.36 13.06 8.20
N ASP A 119 -1.89 14.13 7.60
CA ASP A 119 -2.70 15.16 8.28
C ASP A 119 -3.87 14.58 9.07
N ASN A 120 -4.42 13.42 8.70
CA ASN A 120 -5.51 12.79 9.47
C ASN A 120 -5.03 12.13 10.77
N SER A 121 -3.75 11.83 10.89
CA SER A 121 -3.12 11.14 12.02
C SER A 121 -2.14 12.02 12.77
N ASP A 122 -1.81 13.19 12.21
CA ASP A 122 -0.95 14.17 12.84
C ASP A 122 -1.71 14.99 13.90
N ASP A 123 -1.04 15.44 14.90
CA ASP A 123 -1.56 16.36 15.91
C ASP A 123 -1.13 17.80 15.65
N ASP A 124 -0.23 18.05 14.65
CA ASP A 124 0.38 19.35 14.31
C ASP A 124 0.62 19.42 12.80
N ASP A 125 -0.50 19.52 12.00
CA ASP A 125 -0.52 19.39 10.55
C ASP A 125 0.51 20.27 9.81
N ASP A 126 0.86 21.45 10.32
CA ASP A 126 1.76 22.38 9.64
C ASP A 126 3.18 22.47 10.26
N GLY A 127 3.44 21.68 11.31
CA GLY A 127 4.75 21.51 11.93
C GLY A 127 5.29 22.75 12.63
N ASP A 128 4.42 23.69 13.07
CA ASP A 128 4.85 24.95 13.68
C ASP A 128 5.14 24.84 15.19
N GLY A 129 4.75 23.69 15.79
CA GLY A 129 4.94 23.35 17.20
C GLY A 129 3.71 23.62 18.08
N TRP A 130 2.62 24.09 17.51
CA TRP A 130 1.31 24.13 18.11
C TRP A 130 0.47 22.98 17.55
N THR A 131 -0.28 22.32 18.39
CA THR A 131 -1.15 21.24 17.89
C THR A 131 -2.42 21.83 17.28
N ASP A 132 -3.02 21.14 16.31
CA ASP A 132 -4.30 21.47 15.67
C ASP A 132 -5.38 21.77 16.70
N TYR A 133 -5.40 20.96 17.76
CA TYR A 133 -6.32 21.18 18.86
C TYR A 133 -6.10 22.53 19.57
N GLN A 134 -4.85 22.88 19.85
CA GLN A 134 -4.52 24.17 20.47
C GLN A 134 -4.89 25.31 19.54
N GLU A 135 -4.50 25.24 18.28
CA GLU A 135 -4.78 26.23 17.27
C GLU A 135 -6.27 26.44 17.04
N SER A 136 -7.04 25.34 16.91
CA SER A 136 -8.50 25.43 16.79
C SER A 136 -9.16 26.08 18.01
N LYS A 137 -8.57 25.99 19.19
CA LYS A 137 -9.06 26.65 20.41
C LYS A 137 -8.61 28.11 20.49
N CYS A 138 -7.49 28.42 19.91
CA CYS A 138 -6.82 29.70 20.00
C CYS A 138 -7.04 30.59 18.78
N PHE A 139 -7.93 30.15 17.87
CA PHE A 139 -8.34 30.86 16.64
C PHE A 139 -7.20 31.11 15.65
N SER A 140 -6.18 30.25 15.63
CA SER A 140 -5.20 30.14 14.55
C SER A 140 -5.61 29.06 13.54
N ASN A 141 -4.82 28.87 12.50
CA ASN A 141 -5.11 27.93 11.42
C ASN A 141 -4.14 26.76 11.44
N PRO A 142 -4.59 25.52 11.75
CA PRO A 142 -3.75 24.34 11.83
C PRO A 142 -3.03 23.93 10.53
N GLN A 143 -3.29 24.60 9.44
CA GLN A 143 -2.72 24.34 8.11
C GLN A 143 -1.89 25.52 7.59
N ASP A 144 -1.46 26.44 8.44
CA ASP A 144 -0.63 27.57 8.04
C ASP A 144 0.38 27.91 9.14
N SER A 145 1.57 27.40 9.06
CA SER A 145 2.69 27.57 9.99
C SER A 145 3.12 29.03 10.27
N ASN A 146 2.49 29.99 9.60
CA ASN A 146 2.63 31.40 9.93
C ASN A 146 1.46 31.96 10.78
N SER A 147 0.44 31.15 11.01
CA SER A 147 -0.77 31.53 11.73
C SER A 147 -0.71 31.13 13.22
N LEU A 148 0.32 31.55 13.90
CA LEU A 148 0.59 31.20 15.31
C LEU A 148 -0.47 31.70 16.28
N PRO A 149 -0.85 30.90 17.30
CA PRO A 149 -1.67 31.38 18.40
C PRO A 149 -1.02 32.54 19.19
N SER A 150 -1.85 33.38 19.82
CA SER A 150 -1.35 34.40 20.75
C SER A 150 -0.95 33.74 22.08
N ASP A 151 0.32 33.87 22.46
CA ASP A 151 0.89 33.39 23.72
C ASP A 151 1.76 34.52 24.32
N SER A 152 1.19 35.24 25.28
CA SER A 152 1.79 36.49 25.78
C SER A 152 2.95 36.30 26.73
N ASP A 153 3.01 35.16 27.41
CA ASP A 153 4.08 34.87 28.37
C ASP A 153 5.05 33.74 27.90
N ASN A 154 4.79 33.17 26.71
CA ASN A 154 5.55 32.15 26.03
C ASN A 154 5.73 30.87 26.85
N ASP A 155 4.66 30.41 27.48
CA ASP A 155 4.67 29.18 28.26
C ASP A 155 4.20 27.95 27.46
N GLY A 156 3.74 28.14 26.19
CA GLY A 156 3.25 27.11 25.27
C GLY A 156 1.76 26.81 25.46
N ILE A 157 1.06 27.67 26.17
CA ILE A 157 -0.41 27.68 26.29
C ILE A 157 -0.90 29.04 25.76
N CYS A 158 -1.78 29.03 24.79
CA CYS A 158 -2.25 30.30 24.26
C CYS A 158 -3.15 31.09 25.24
N ASP A 159 -3.13 32.41 25.15
CA ASP A 159 -3.88 33.33 26.01
C ASP A 159 -5.37 32.97 26.15
N GLU A 160 -6.00 32.40 25.11
CA GLU A 160 -7.41 32.03 25.10
C GLU A 160 -7.67 30.78 25.98
N MET A 161 -6.76 29.80 25.96
CA MET A 161 -6.87 28.60 26.79
C MET A 161 -6.62 28.90 28.26
N GLU A 162 -5.68 29.79 28.58
CA GLU A 162 -5.43 30.26 29.94
C GLU A 162 -6.62 31.01 30.54
N SER A 163 -7.31 31.83 29.73
CA SER A 163 -8.45 32.61 30.20
C SER A 163 -9.64 31.76 30.66
N THR A 164 -9.73 30.49 30.17
CA THR A 164 -10.82 29.58 30.55
C THR A 164 -10.61 28.91 31.91
N GLU A 165 -9.39 28.80 32.40
CA GLU A 165 -9.09 28.24 33.71
C GLU A 165 -9.25 29.24 34.87
N SER A 166 -9.18 30.55 34.54
CA SER A 166 -9.24 31.63 35.52
C SER A 166 -10.65 31.98 36.04
N SER A 167 -11.73 31.38 35.52
CA SER A 167 -13.11 31.72 35.91
C SER A 167 -13.64 30.97 37.15
N GLY A 168 -12.76 30.38 38.00
CA GLY A 168 -13.07 29.66 39.22
C GLY A 168 -12.52 30.30 40.49
N LEU A 169 -13.25 31.25 41.09
CA LEU A 169 -13.13 31.81 42.45
C LEU A 169 -12.05 32.91 42.68
N PRO A 170 -12.47 34.12 43.02
CA PRO A 170 -11.56 35.12 43.56
C PRO A 170 -11.27 34.78 45.05
N GLY A 171 -10.07 34.36 45.31
CA GLY A 171 -9.52 34.39 46.66
C GLY A 171 -9.28 33.03 47.37
N LEU A 172 -8.16 32.45 47.06
CA LEU A 172 -7.34 31.70 48.04
C LEU A 172 -5.98 31.42 47.36
N GLY A 173 -4.95 32.10 47.75
CA GLY A 173 -3.59 31.83 47.29
C GLY A 173 -3.20 30.40 47.57
N LEU A 174 -3.10 29.59 46.57
CA LEU A 174 -2.62 28.21 46.65
C LEU A 174 -1.12 28.16 46.50
N ILE A 175 -0.48 27.79 47.58
CA ILE A 175 0.90 27.38 47.69
C ILE A 175 1.13 26.21 46.71
N SER A 176 1.98 26.44 45.73
CA SER A 176 2.48 25.40 44.82
C SER A 176 3.07 24.23 45.59
N THR A 177 2.33 23.13 45.69
CA THR A 177 2.86 21.86 46.17
C THR A 177 3.28 21.01 44.98
N VAL A 178 4.55 21.15 44.56
CA VAL A 178 5.20 20.23 43.63
C VAL A 178 5.05 18.80 44.15
N CYS A 179 4.16 18.03 43.60
CA CYS A 179 4.05 16.60 43.86
C CYS A 179 5.13 15.83 43.11
N MET A 180 6.30 15.68 43.74
CA MET A 180 7.33 14.75 43.26
C MET A 180 6.79 13.32 43.33
N ILE A 181 6.41 12.74 42.22
CA ILE A 181 6.16 11.30 42.15
C ILE A 181 7.52 10.60 42.09
N THR A 182 7.95 10.09 43.25
CA THR A 182 9.09 9.18 43.32
C THR A 182 8.66 7.80 42.79
N ILE A 183 9.15 7.41 41.64
CA ILE A 183 9.03 6.04 41.14
C ILE A 183 9.96 5.15 41.98
N ALA A 184 9.37 4.36 42.90
CA ALA A 184 10.10 3.33 43.59
C ALA A 184 10.33 2.12 42.67
N ALA A 185 11.58 1.94 42.25
CA ALA A 185 12.00 0.75 41.58
C ALA A 185 11.94 -0.47 42.49
N PHE A 186 11.04 -1.39 42.23
CA PHE A 186 10.96 -2.67 42.94
C PHE A 186 11.89 -3.67 42.26
N ALA A 187 13.11 -3.79 42.78
CA ALA A 187 14.00 -4.87 42.40
C ALA A 187 13.49 -6.19 43.01
N ARG A 188 13.03 -7.12 42.18
CA ARG A 188 12.82 -8.52 42.56
C ARG A 188 14.08 -9.33 42.26
N ARG A 189 14.78 -9.73 43.35
CA ARG A 189 15.70 -10.88 43.32
C ARG A 189 14.88 -12.17 43.45
N LYS A 190 14.95 -13.07 42.52
CA LYS A 190 15.39 -14.47 42.62
C LYS A 190 15.33 -15.11 41.23
#